data_827bb55150d1c98215d0806b375a84b8
#
_entry.id   827bb55150d1c98215d0806b375a84b8
#
_cell.length_a   1.000
_cell.length_b   1.000
_cell.length_c   1.000
_cell.angle_alpha   90.00
_cell.angle_beta   90.00
_cell.angle_gamma   90.00
#
_symmetry.space_group_name_H-M   'P 1'
#
loop_
_entity.id
_entity.type
_entity.pdbx_description
1 polymer ?
#
loop_
_entity_poly.entity_id
_entity_poly.type
_entity_poly.pdbx_seq_one_letter_code
_entity_poly.pdbx_strand_id
1 'polypeptide(L)'
;MDTDMDALVAIAKAYFDAAYEMDADKFASVFHHSCFVTKVGEDGNVSVTPLEMWLAAVRNMKAPKQLGLERHDEILSIDVVRELALLKLKLQIPPRYMTDMLLCLKVNGTWKVVQKVMTTETR
;
A
#
# COMPACT_ATOMS: atom_id res chain seq x y z
N MET A 1 10.86 -17.82 16.10
CA MET A 1 10.88 -16.86 14.99
C MET A 1 9.47 -16.71 14.46
N ASP A 2 8.98 -15.49 14.35
CA ASP A 2 7.62 -15.26 13.85
C ASP A 2 7.64 -15.08 12.34
N THR A 3 7.37 -16.16 11.60
CA THR A 3 7.38 -16.15 10.14
C THR A 3 6.27 -15.28 9.56
N ASP A 4 5.13 -15.13 10.27
CA ASP A 4 4.06 -14.24 9.81
C ASP A 4 4.50 -12.78 9.88
N MET A 5 5.15 -12.39 10.96
CA MET A 5 5.66 -11.02 11.09
C MET A 5 6.70 -10.72 10.01
N ASP A 6 7.61 -11.66 9.74
CA ASP A 6 8.62 -11.50 8.69
C ASP A 6 7.97 -11.32 7.31
N ALA A 7 6.94 -12.10 7.01
CA ALA A 7 6.22 -12.01 5.74
C ALA A 7 5.49 -10.66 5.61
N LEU A 8 4.88 -10.18 6.69
CA LEU A 8 4.16 -8.90 6.68
C LEU A 8 5.12 -7.71 6.55
N VAL A 9 6.28 -7.76 7.19
CA VAL A 9 7.32 -6.75 7.01
C VAL A 9 7.80 -6.75 5.56
N ALA A 10 7.96 -7.91 4.95
CA ALA A 10 8.36 -8.02 3.54
C ALA A 10 7.31 -7.38 2.61
N ILE A 11 6.03 -7.58 2.90
CA ILE A 11 4.93 -6.93 2.17
C ILE A 11 5.04 -5.41 2.27
N ALA A 12 5.26 -4.89 3.49
CA ALA A 12 5.39 -3.44 3.71
C ALA A 12 6.56 -2.87 2.91
N LYS A 13 7.72 -3.54 2.92
CA LYS A 13 8.91 -3.09 2.18
C LYS A 13 8.69 -3.10 0.67
N ALA A 14 8.07 -4.17 0.15
CA ALA A 14 7.74 -4.25 -1.27
C ALA A 14 6.76 -3.14 -1.65
N TYR A 15 5.79 -2.86 -0.79
CA TYR A 15 4.81 -1.79 -0.99
C TYR A 15 5.49 -0.42 -1.06
N PHE A 16 6.40 -0.12 -0.13
CA PHE A 16 7.15 1.14 -0.13
C PHE A 16 7.95 1.31 -1.42
N ASP A 17 8.65 0.27 -1.84
CA ASP A 17 9.47 0.32 -3.06
C ASP A 17 8.58 0.49 -4.29
N ALA A 18 7.46 -0.23 -4.35
CA ALA A 18 6.51 -0.12 -5.45
C ALA A 18 5.96 1.30 -5.57
N ALA A 19 5.65 1.95 -4.45
CA ALA A 19 5.16 3.33 -4.43
C ALA A 19 6.21 4.32 -4.93
N TYR A 20 7.45 4.15 -4.52
CA TYR A 20 8.54 5.03 -4.93
C TYR A 20 8.88 4.87 -6.41
N GLU A 21 8.81 3.64 -6.91
CA GLU A 21 9.13 3.29 -8.30
C GLU A 21 7.93 3.37 -9.24
N MET A 22 6.71 3.54 -8.71
CA MET A 22 5.45 3.39 -9.45
C MET A 22 5.43 2.08 -10.25
N ASP A 23 5.82 1.00 -9.58
CA ASP A 23 5.93 -0.33 -10.17
C ASP A 23 4.65 -1.12 -9.92
N ALA A 24 3.76 -1.10 -10.91
CA ALA A 24 2.46 -1.77 -10.80
C ALA A 24 2.60 -3.28 -10.61
N ASP A 25 3.59 -3.92 -11.21
CA ASP A 25 3.78 -5.36 -11.06
C ASP A 25 4.25 -5.70 -9.64
N LYS A 26 5.10 -4.86 -9.06
CA LYS A 26 5.53 -5.04 -7.67
C LYS A 26 4.35 -4.86 -6.71
N PHE A 27 3.49 -3.85 -6.93
CA PHE A 27 2.25 -3.73 -6.17
C PHE A 27 1.39 -4.98 -6.33
N ALA A 28 1.18 -5.43 -7.56
CA ALA A 28 0.34 -6.61 -7.83
C ALA A 28 0.83 -7.86 -7.10
N SER A 29 2.13 -7.96 -6.86
CA SER A 29 2.71 -9.14 -6.18
C SER A 29 2.26 -9.28 -4.73
N VAL A 30 1.85 -8.18 -4.08
CA VAL A 30 1.43 -8.20 -2.67
C VAL A 30 -0.07 -8.06 -2.48
N PHE A 31 -0.83 -7.71 -3.52
CA PHE A 31 -2.28 -7.54 -3.45
C PHE A 31 -3.02 -8.80 -3.89
N HIS A 32 -4.13 -9.07 -3.22
CA HIS A 32 -5.11 -10.03 -3.70
C HIS A 32 -6.01 -9.32 -4.73
N HIS A 33 -6.44 -10.05 -5.78
CA HIS A 33 -7.25 -9.47 -6.85
C HIS A 33 -8.59 -8.88 -6.38
N SER A 34 -9.09 -9.30 -5.20
CA SER A 34 -10.33 -8.76 -4.62
C SER A 34 -10.17 -7.38 -4.00
N CYS A 35 -8.95 -6.84 -3.95
CA CYS A 35 -8.68 -5.58 -3.25
C CYS A 35 -9.32 -4.38 -3.93
N PHE A 36 -9.84 -3.47 -3.11
CA PHE A 36 -10.26 -2.12 -3.53
C PHE A 36 -9.37 -1.10 -2.85
N VAL A 37 -9.09 0.00 -3.54
CA VAL A 37 -8.40 1.16 -2.99
C VAL A 37 -9.44 2.21 -2.66
N THR A 38 -9.53 2.56 -1.39
CA THR A 38 -10.61 3.43 -0.87
C THR A 38 -10.00 4.65 -0.20
N LYS A 39 -10.57 5.80 -0.50
CA LYS A 39 -10.15 7.08 0.11
C LYS A 39 -11.29 8.08 0.01
N VAL A 40 -11.13 9.21 0.70
CA VAL A 40 -12.01 10.37 0.47
C VAL A 40 -11.48 11.10 -0.76
N GLY A 41 -12.33 11.25 -1.77
CA GLY A 41 -11.99 11.97 -2.99
C GLY A 41 -12.00 13.49 -2.80
N GLU A 42 -11.57 14.21 -3.84
CA GLU A 42 -11.51 15.67 -3.81
C GLU A 42 -12.89 16.30 -3.61
N ASP A 43 -13.94 15.62 -4.04
CA ASP A 43 -15.33 16.05 -3.87
C ASP A 43 -15.89 15.81 -2.46
N GLY A 44 -15.10 15.22 -1.57
CA GLY A 44 -15.51 14.87 -0.21
C GLY A 44 -16.29 13.57 -0.09
N ASN A 45 -16.53 12.88 -1.18
CA ASN A 45 -17.22 11.59 -1.19
C ASN A 45 -16.21 10.44 -1.16
N VAL A 46 -16.69 9.26 -0.75
CA VAL A 46 -15.86 8.06 -0.76
C VAL A 46 -15.57 7.64 -2.19
N SER A 47 -14.30 7.46 -2.50
CA SER A 47 -13.84 6.96 -3.79
C SER A 47 -13.37 5.51 -3.59
N VAL A 48 -13.94 4.59 -4.34
CA VAL A 48 -13.62 3.15 -4.29
C VAL A 48 -13.15 2.72 -5.68
N THR A 49 -11.89 2.32 -5.77
CA THR A 49 -11.28 1.94 -7.06
C THR A 49 -10.88 0.47 -7.02
N PRO A 50 -11.39 -0.35 -7.95
CA PRO A 50 -10.95 -1.74 -8.07
C PRO A 50 -9.44 -1.81 -8.34
N LEU A 51 -8.79 -2.86 -7.83
CA LEU A 51 -7.34 -3.02 -7.95
C LEU A 51 -6.83 -2.84 -9.39
N GLU A 52 -7.48 -3.47 -10.36
CA GLU A 52 -7.02 -3.40 -11.76
C GLU A 52 -7.02 -1.98 -12.31
N MET A 53 -8.03 -1.19 -11.97
CA MET A 53 -8.10 0.22 -12.38
C MET A 53 -7.02 1.05 -11.71
N TRP A 54 -6.76 0.77 -10.43
CA TRP A 54 -5.72 1.47 -9.69
C TRP A 54 -4.33 1.13 -10.24
N LEU A 55 -4.07 -0.14 -10.54
CA LEU A 55 -2.80 -0.56 -11.14
C LEU A 55 -2.60 0.09 -12.53
N ALA A 56 -3.66 0.20 -13.32
CA ALA A 56 -3.59 0.88 -14.61
C ALA A 56 -3.21 2.37 -14.43
N ALA A 57 -3.78 3.03 -13.42
CA ALA A 57 -3.42 4.40 -13.10
C ALA A 57 -1.96 4.52 -12.67
N VAL A 58 -1.48 3.58 -11.85
CA VAL A 58 -0.08 3.56 -11.40
C VAL A 58 0.87 3.47 -12.59
N ARG A 59 0.55 2.65 -13.59
CA ARG A 59 1.40 2.50 -14.79
C ARG A 59 1.55 3.79 -15.59
N ASN A 60 0.60 4.72 -15.44
CA ASN A 60 0.62 5.99 -16.15
C ASN A 60 1.15 7.15 -15.31
N MET A 61 1.56 6.89 -14.08
CA MET A 61 2.09 7.92 -13.18
C MET A 61 3.60 7.99 -13.29
N LYS A 62 4.12 9.22 -13.18
CA LYS A 62 5.57 9.42 -13.12
C LYS A 62 6.08 9.05 -11.74
N ALA A 63 7.10 8.20 -11.69
CA ALA A 63 7.61 7.70 -10.44
C ALA A 63 8.37 8.78 -9.65
N PRO A 64 8.16 8.88 -8.33
CA PRO A 64 8.97 9.76 -7.48
C PRO A 64 10.47 9.53 -7.66
N LYS A 65 10.88 8.28 -7.86
CA LYS A 65 12.27 7.91 -8.11
C LYS A 65 12.83 8.61 -9.36
N GLN A 66 12.04 8.68 -10.43
CA GLN A 66 12.44 9.35 -11.67
C GLN A 66 12.58 10.86 -11.49
N LEU A 67 11.84 11.43 -10.54
CA LEU A 67 11.89 12.86 -10.23
C LEU A 67 12.95 13.19 -9.20
N GLY A 68 13.67 12.17 -8.68
CA GLY A 68 14.69 12.38 -7.66
C GLY A 68 14.16 12.86 -6.32
N LEU A 69 12.89 12.54 -6.03
CA LEU A 69 12.27 12.97 -4.77
C LEU A 69 12.79 12.15 -3.59
N GLU A 70 12.83 12.78 -2.42
CA GLU A 70 13.17 12.08 -1.19
C GLU A 70 12.03 11.14 -0.78
N ARG A 71 12.38 10.11 -0.02
CA ARG A 71 11.38 9.21 0.56
C ARG A 71 11.71 8.94 2.01
N HIS A 72 10.68 8.92 2.84
CA HIS A 72 10.78 8.56 4.24
C HIS A 72 9.65 7.60 4.56
N ASP A 73 9.96 6.31 4.56
CA ASP A 73 8.99 5.25 4.80
C ASP A 73 9.09 4.77 6.24
N GLU A 74 7.95 4.46 6.84
CA GLU A 74 7.92 3.95 8.20
C GLU A 74 6.76 2.99 8.40
N ILE A 75 7.04 1.83 8.98
CA ILE A 75 5.98 0.94 9.46
C ILE A 75 5.57 1.45 10.83
N LEU A 76 4.35 1.98 10.93
CA LEU A 76 3.85 2.51 12.21
C LEU A 76 3.39 1.41 13.14
N SER A 77 2.71 0.40 12.61
CA SER A 77 2.27 -0.77 13.39
C SER A 77 1.91 -1.93 12.50
N ILE A 78 2.01 -3.12 13.04
CA ILE A 78 1.53 -4.36 12.44
C ILE A 78 0.79 -5.11 13.54
N ASP A 79 -0.51 -5.32 13.35
CA ASP A 79 -1.35 -6.09 14.26
C ASP A 79 -1.76 -7.39 13.59
N VAL A 80 -1.55 -8.52 14.26
CA VAL A 80 -1.84 -9.84 13.71
C VAL A 80 -2.79 -10.58 14.63
N VAL A 81 -3.89 -11.08 14.06
CA VAL A 81 -4.84 -11.95 14.76
C VAL A 81 -5.14 -13.12 13.85
N ARG A 82 -4.51 -14.27 14.10
CA ARG A 82 -4.68 -15.48 13.28
C ARG A 82 -4.32 -15.18 11.82
N GLU A 83 -5.26 -15.41 10.88
CA GLU A 83 -5.06 -15.17 9.45
C GLU A 83 -5.40 -13.74 9.00
N LEU A 84 -5.57 -12.82 9.96
CA LEU A 84 -5.90 -11.42 9.70
C LEU A 84 -4.77 -10.53 10.21
N ALA A 85 -4.39 -9.52 9.41
CA ALA A 85 -3.40 -8.53 9.85
C ALA A 85 -3.75 -7.14 9.36
N LEU A 86 -3.35 -6.14 10.16
CA LEU A 86 -3.49 -4.72 9.80
C LEU A 86 -2.10 -4.10 9.79
N LEU A 87 -1.69 -3.55 8.64
CA LEU A 87 -0.46 -2.80 8.49
C LEU A 87 -0.80 -1.31 8.42
N LYS A 88 -0.23 -0.53 9.32
CA LYS A 88 -0.35 0.93 9.28
C LYS A 88 0.99 1.50 8.83
N LEU A 89 1.00 2.14 7.67
CA LEU A 89 2.22 2.56 6.99
C LEU A 89 2.21 4.06 6.74
N LYS A 90 3.38 4.65 6.84
CA LYS A 90 3.60 6.06 6.56
C LYS A 90 4.55 6.18 5.40
N LEU A 91 4.13 6.91 4.34
CA LEU A 91 4.93 7.19 3.17
C LEU A 91 5.04 8.70 3.02
N GLN A 92 6.24 9.23 3.24
CA GLN A 92 6.49 10.67 3.08
C GLN A 92 7.39 10.87 1.87
N ILE A 93 6.80 11.34 0.81
CA ILE A 93 7.49 11.70 -0.44
C ILE A 93 7.12 13.16 -0.70
N PRO A 94 7.79 14.10 -0.02
CA PRO A 94 7.39 15.51 -0.08
C PRO A 94 7.19 16.00 -1.51
N PRO A 95 6.13 16.76 -1.79
CA PRO A 95 5.21 17.41 -0.84
C PRO A 95 4.04 16.54 -0.36
N ARG A 96 4.04 15.24 -0.65
CA ARG A 96 2.95 14.35 -0.29
C ARG A 96 3.29 13.56 0.98
N TYR A 97 2.34 13.55 1.90
CA TYR A 97 2.45 12.84 3.18
C TYR A 97 1.27 11.89 3.29
N MET A 98 1.54 10.61 3.12
CA MET A 98 0.50 9.58 3.02
C MET A 98 0.52 8.66 4.24
N THR A 99 -0.68 8.31 4.71
CA THR A 99 -0.87 7.24 5.68
C THR A 99 -1.77 6.20 5.03
N ASP A 100 -1.28 4.98 4.94
CA ASP A 100 -1.97 3.88 4.30
C ASP A 100 -2.23 2.78 5.33
N MET A 101 -3.47 2.30 5.36
CA MET A 101 -3.82 1.14 6.17
C MET A 101 -4.14 -0.01 5.23
N LEU A 102 -3.38 -1.10 5.37
CA LEU A 102 -3.53 -2.29 4.54
C LEU A 102 -4.07 -3.42 5.41
N LEU A 103 -5.24 -3.94 5.03
CA LEU A 103 -5.76 -5.16 5.64
C LEU A 103 -5.28 -6.34 4.83
N CYS A 104 -4.72 -7.34 5.53
CA CYS A 104 -4.15 -8.52 4.91
C CYS A 104 -4.85 -9.78 5.43
N LEU A 105 -4.95 -10.77 4.56
CA LEU A 105 -5.39 -12.11 4.93
C LEU A 105 -4.34 -13.13 4.50
N LYS A 106 -4.17 -14.16 5.33
CA LYS A 106 -3.33 -15.31 4.99
C LYS A 106 -4.18 -16.33 4.25
N VAL A 107 -3.96 -16.44 2.96
CA VAL A 107 -4.74 -17.29 2.06
C VAL A 107 -3.84 -18.41 1.55
N ASN A 108 -4.19 -19.66 1.85
CA ASN A 108 -3.38 -20.82 1.45
C ASN A 108 -1.90 -20.66 1.83
N GLY A 109 -1.66 -20.17 3.05
CA GLY A 109 -0.31 -20.02 3.57
C GLY A 109 0.43 -18.75 3.13
N THR A 110 -0.20 -17.90 2.32
CA THR A 110 0.42 -16.67 1.79
C THR A 110 -0.36 -15.44 2.20
N TRP A 111 0.33 -14.47 2.77
CA TRP A 111 -0.28 -13.18 3.12
C TRP A 111 -0.50 -12.33 1.87
N LYS A 112 -1.70 -11.76 1.75
CA LYS A 112 -2.06 -10.84 0.65
C LYS A 112 -2.87 -9.67 1.18
N VAL A 113 -2.66 -8.50 0.61
CA VAL A 113 -3.44 -7.30 0.92
C VAL A 113 -4.82 -7.43 0.26
N VAL A 114 -5.88 -7.33 1.05
CA VAL A 114 -7.26 -7.47 0.57
C VAL A 114 -8.03 -6.16 0.59
N GLN A 115 -7.57 -5.16 1.36
CA GLN A 115 -8.16 -3.82 1.39
C GLN A 115 -7.07 -2.79 1.62
N LYS A 116 -7.16 -1.67 0.90
CA LYS A 116 -6.29 -0.52 1.09
C LYS A 116 -7.15 0.72 1.31
N VAL A 117 -6.97 1.36 2.47
CA VAL A 117 -7.62 2.63 2.78
C VAL A 117 -6.52 3.63 3.10
N MET A 118 -6.57 4.80 2.49
CA MET A 118 -5.46 5.74 2.58
C MET A 118 -5.94 7.18 2.70
N THR A 119 -5.06 8.01 3.23
CA THR A 119 -5.23 9.46 3.20
C THR A 119 -3.93 10.12 2.77
N THR A 120 -4.04 11.26 2.10
CA THR A 120 -2.88 12.04 1.65
C THR A 120 -3.04 13.47 2.11
N GLU A 121 -1.97 14.01 2.71
CA GLU A 121 -1.86 15.42 3.04
C GLU A 121 -0.76 16.01 2.17
N THR A 122 -1.04 17.14 1.52
CA THR A 122 -0.05 17.87 0.73
C THR A 122 0.36 19.11 1.52
N ARG A 123 1.66 19.27 1.72
CA ARG A 123 2.23 20.37 2.51
C ARG A 123 3.14 21.25 1.66
#